data_3d433b882862f3641f4ac08015ee4a6a
#
_entry.id   3d433b882862f3641f4ac08015ee4a6a
#
_cell.length_a   1.000
_cell.length_b   1.000
_cell.length_c   1.000
_cell.angle_alpha   90.00
_cell.angle_beta   90.00
_cell.angle_gamma   90.00
#
_symmetry.space_group_name_H-M   'P 1'
#
loop_
_entity.id
_entity.type
_entity.pdbx_description
1 polymer ?
#
loop_
_entity_poly.entity_id
_entity_poly.type
_entity_poly.pdbx_seq_one_letter_code
_entity_poly.pdbx_strand_id
1 'polypeptide(L)'
;MKILFTGGSSFTGCWFIRELARAGHEVTAIFRQPPAAYPDELRRERVALALEHSHGVFECSFGDDTFMEVLQGDSWDLLCHHAADVTDYKSDRFDVAAAVAANTSNAAEVFSVLADGSGGNAAVLLTGSVFENDEGAGDEELEAFSPYGLSKAQSYQVLRFCARRAGLTVGKFVIPNPFGPLEEPRFTAYLMKNWYAGNTPAVNTPAYVRDNIHVSLLALAYREFAEKLIALDGLQQLNPSGYVETQGEFAERFAAAMRARLGLACELDLHEQTEFAEPHRRYNTDTPDIAGLGWDESAAWDEIADYYAARFGGAA
;
A
#
# COMPACT_ATOMS: atom_id res chain seq x y z
N MET A 1 -0.54 -0.08 -21.38
CA MET A 1 0.05 -1.35 -20.88
C MET A 1 -1.05 -2.31 -20.48
N LYS A 2 -0.79 -3.62 -20.68
CA LYS A 2 -1.55 -4.68 -20.04
C LYS A 2 -0.87 -5.07 -18.73
N ILE A 3 -1.58 -4.90 -17.64
CA ILE A 3 -1.06 -5.05 -16.27
C ILE A 3 -1.77 -6.19 -15.55
N LEU A 4 -1.00 -7.15 -15.04
CA LEU A 4 -1.50 -8.17 -14.12
C LEU A 4 -1.21 -7.70 -12.68
N PHE A 5 -2.25 -7.54 -11.86
CA PHE A 5 -2.14 -6.93 -10.53
C PHE A 5 -2.65 -7.87 -9.44
N THR A 6 -1.82 -8.17 -8.45
CA THR A 6 -2.22 -8.96 -7.27
C THR A 6 -2.46 -8.05 -6.07
N GLY A 7 -3.39 -8.41 -5.18
CA GLY A 7 -3.63 -7.65 -3.94
C GLY A 7 -4.63 -6.50 -4.05
N GLY A 8 -5.51 -6.50 -5.08
CA GLY A 8 -6.51 -5.47 -5.32
C GLY A 8 -7.54 -5.26 -4.20
N SER A 9 -7.70 -6.21 -3.26
CA SER A 9 -8.60 -6.08 -2.11
C SER A 9 -7.99 -5.32 -0.92
N SER A 10 -6.73 -4.90 -1.00
CA SER A 10 -6.06 -4.12 0.04
C SER A 10 -6.36 -2.63 -0.09
N PHE A 11 -6.10 -1.87 0.98
CA PHE A 11 -6.29 -0.42 1.00
C PHE A 11 -5.53 0.29 -0.13
N THR A 12 -4.24 0.07 -0.23
CA THR A 12 -3.43 0.73 -1.27
C THR A 12 -3.64 0.10 -2.65
N GLY A 13 -3.90 -1.22 -2.71
CA GLY A 13 -4.07 -1.92 -3.98
C GLY A 13 -5.26 -1.44 -4.80
N CYS A 14 -6.43 -1.17 -4.19
CA CYS A 14 -7.58 -0.66 -4.93
C CYS A 14 -7.33 0.76 -5.49
N TRP A 15 -6.57 1.59 -4.78
CA TRP A 15 -6.16 2.91 -5.24
C TRP A 15 -5.14 2.84 -6.38
N PHE A 16 -4.18 1.94 -6.31
CA PHE A 16 -3.20 1.72 -7.38
C PHE A 16 -3.88 1.28 -8.68
N ILE A 17 -4.79 0.31 -8.59
CA ILE A 17 -5.60 -0.16 -9.73
C ILE A 17 -6.38 1.01 -10.34
N ARG A 18 -7.05 1.82 -9.51
CA ARG A 18 -7.79 3.01 -9.96
C ARG A 18 -6.92 3.97 -10.77
N GLU A 19 -5.75 4.33 -10.24
CA GLU A 19 -4.87 5.30 -10.90
C GLU A 19 -4.20 4.74 -12.15
N LEU A 20 -3.82 3.46 -12.17
CA LEU A 20 -3.32 2.79 -13.38
C LEU A 20 -4.39 2.77 -14.49
N ALA A 21 -5.63 2.41 -14.16
CA ALA A 21 -6.72 2.39 -15.14
C ALA A 21 -7.08 3.79 -15.63
N ARG A 22 -7.10 4.82 -14.76
CA ARG A 22 -7.32 6.22 -15.14
C ARG A 22 -6.26 6.76 -16.10
N ALA A 23 -5.05 6.25 -16.03
CA ALA A 23 -3.98 6.55 -16.99
C ALA A 23 -4.14 5.81 -18.34
N GLY A 24 -5.20 5.03 -18.51
CA GLY A 24 -5.51 4.30 -19.75
C GLY A 24 -4.85 2.93 -19.85
N HIS A 25 -4.39 2.36 -18.74
CA HIS A 25 -3.85 1.00 -18.72
C HIS A 25 -4.97 -0.04 -18.55
N GLU A 26 -4.81 -1.19 -19.20
CA GLU A 26 -5.68 -2.35 -19.07
C GLU A 26 -5.21 -3.18 -17.87
N VAL A 27 -6.02 -3.21 -16.79
CA VAL A 27 -5.66 -3.88 -15.55
C VAL A 27 -6.50 -5.15 -15.36
N THR A 28 -5.84 -6.29 -15.19
CA THR A 28 -6.46 -7.52 -14.69
C THR A 28 -6.05 -7.72 -13.23
N ALA A 29 -7.03 -7.69 -12.33
CA ALA A 29 -6.82 -7.78 -10.89
C ALA A 29 -7.15 -9.17 -10.35
N ILE A 30 -6.22 -9.73 -9.58
CA ILE A 30 -6.30 -11.06 -8.98
C ILE A 30 -6.86 -10.96 -7.55
N PHE A 31 -7.90 -11.74 -7.25
CA PHE A 31 -8.54 -11.81 -5.95
C PHE A 31 -8.60 -13.25 -5.44
N ARG A 32 -8.22 -13.46 -4.18
CA ARG A 32 -8.26 -14.78 -3.54
C ARG A 32 -9.69 -15.30 -3.31
N GLN A 33 -10.67 -14.42 -3.27
CA GLN A 33 -12.07 -14.77 -2.99
C GLN A 33 -13.00 -13.95 -3.89
N PRO A 34 -14.20 -14.45 -4.22
CA PRO A 34 -15.23 -13.65 -4.86
C PRO A 34 -15.73 -12.53 -3.92
N PRO A 35 -16.30 -11.41 -4.46
CA PRO A 35 -16.66 -10.23 -3.67
C PRO A 35 -17.54 -10.55 -2.45
N ALA A 36 -18.50 -11.44 -2.59
CA ALA A 36 -19.45 -11.81 -1.53
C ALA A 36 -18.81 -12.60 -0.37
N ALA A 37 -17.63 -13.21 -0.59
CA ALA A 37 -16.95 -14.01 0.43
C ALA A 37 -16.08 -13.18 1.38
N TYR A 38 -15.85 -11.90 1.09
CA TYR A 38 -15.15 -11.02 2.01
C TYR A 38 -16.03 -10.66 3.21
N PRO A 39 -15.64 -10.98 4.45
CA PRO A 39 -16.50 -10.85 5.63
C PRO A 39 -16.71 -9.39 6.05
N ASP A 40 -15.73 -8.52 5.85
CA ASP A 40 -15.79 -7.14 6.28
C ASP A 40 -16.25 -6.20 5.13
N GLU A 41 -17.09 -5.21 5.49
CA GLU A 41 -17.70 -4.28 4.57
C GLU A 41 -16.64 -3.42 3.85
N LEU A 42 -15.66 -2.92 4.59
CA LEU A 42 -14.59 -2.07 4.06
C LEU A 42 -13.78 -2.79 2.97
N ARG A 43 -13.52 -4.09 3.15
CA ARG A 43 -12.83 -4.88 2.12
C ARG A 43 -13.72 -5.10 0.90
N ARG A 44 -15.03 -5.27 1.06
CA ARG A 44 -15.98 -5.32 -0.08
C ARG A 44 -16.02 -4.00 -0.85
N GLU A 45 -16.00 -2.85 -0.15
CA GLU A 45 -15.90 -1.53 -0.78
C GLU A 45 -14.62 -1.38 -1.61
N ARG A 46 -13.47 -1.85 -1.10
CA ARG A 46 -12.20 -1.86 -1.84
C ARG A 46 -12.24 -2.73 -3.07
N VAL A 47 -12.83 -3.92 -2.96
CA VAL A 47 -13.01 -4.83 -4.09
C VAL A 47 -13.94 -4.21 -5.13
N ALA A 48 -15.03 -3.57 -4.71
CA ALA A 48 -15.93 -2.86 -5.62
C ALA A 48 -15.19 -1.75 -6.38
N LEU A 49 -14.45 -0.89 -5.68
CA LEU A 49 -13.62 0.15 -6.31
C LEU A 49 -12.61 -0.43 -7.31
N ALA A 50 -11.94 -1.52 -6.95
CA ALA A 50 -10.98 -2.16 -7.86
C ALA A 50 -11.67 -2.71 -9.12
N LEU A 51 -12.86 -3.31 -8.98
CA LEU A 51 -13.63 -3.88 -10.09
C LEU A 51 -14.26 -2.83 -11.01
N GLU A 52 -14.50 -1.61 -10.53
CA GLU A 52 -14.90 -0.49 -11.39
C GLU A 52 -13.80 -0.11 -12.41
N HIS A 53 -12.56 -0.49 -12.14
CA HIS A 53 -11.37 -0.08 -12.87
C HIS A 53 -10.53 -1.24 -13.42
N SER A 54 -10.96 -2.49 -13.26
CA SER A 54 -10.19 -3.64 -13.70
C SER A 54 -11.06 -4.83 -14.09
N HIS A 55 -10.49 -5.76 -14.85
CA HIS A 55 -11.05 -7.09 -15.00
C HIS A 55 -10.67 -7.95 -13.79
N GLY A 56 -11.65 -8.47 -13.05
CA GLY A 56 -11.42 -9.27 -11.85
C GLY A 56 -11.32 -10.75 -12.14
N VAL A 57 -10.27 -11.40 -11.63
CA VAL A 57 -10.15 -12.88 -11.58
C VAL A 57 -10.22 -13.32 -10.12
N PHE A 58 -11.12 -14.23 -9.80
CA PHE A 58 -11.42 -14.66 -8.44
C PHE A 58 -10.90 -16.07 -8.17
N GLU A 59 -10.81 -16.43 -6.88
CA GLU A 59 -10.31 -17.73 -6.41
C GLU A 59 -8.92 -18.04 -6.98
N CYS A 60 -8.10 -16.98 -7.06
CA CYS A 60 -6.79 -16.99 -7.68
C CYS A 60 -5.76 -16.36 -6.74
N SER A 61 -4.64 -17.04 -6.55
CA SER A 61 -3.50 -16.58 -5.75
C SER A 61 -2.22 -16.61 -6.57
N PHE A 62 -1.27 -15.77 -6.22
CA PHE A 62 0.03 -15.73 -6.92
C PHE A 62 0.67 -17.11 -6.98
N GLY A 63 0.92 -17.58 -8.19
CA GLY A 63 1.63 -18.83 -8.48
C GLY A 63 0.81 -20.11 -8.35
N ASP A 64 -0.51 -20.04 -8.10
CA ASP A 64 -1.39 -21.20 -8.21
C ASP A 64 -1.76 -21.52 -9.68
N ASP A 65 -2.47 -22.63 -9.90
CA ASP A 65 -2.80 -23.09 -11.25
C ASP A 65 -3.65 -22.06 -12.00
N THR A 66 -4.63 -21.43 -11.33
CA THR A 66 -5.48 -20.39 -11.92
C THR A 66 -4.64 -19.16 -12.31
N PHE A 67 -3.70 -18.76 -11.47
CA PHE A 67 -2.79 -17.67 -11.80
C PHE A 67 -1.93 -17.99 -13.01
N MET A 68 -1.41 -19.21 -13.09
CA MET A 68 -0.61 -19.67 -14.23
C MET A 68 -1.43 -19.71 -15.53
N GLU A 69 -2.70 -20.10 -15.49
CA GLU A 69 -3.62 -20.05 -16.64
C GLU A 69 -3.83 -18.61 -17.12
N VAL A 70 -4.08 -17.67 -16.19
CA VAL A 70 -4.23 -16.23 -16.52
C VAL A 70 -2.95 -15.68 -17.11
N LEU A 71 -1.81 -16.01 -16.51
CA LEU A 71 -0.50 -15.53 -16.96
C LEU A 71 -0.17 -15.98 -18.37
N GLN A 72 -0.49 -17.25 -18.72
CA GLN A 72 -0.27 -17.84 -20.03
C GLN A 72 -1.30 -17.40 -21.06
N GLY A 73 -2.48 -16.96 -20.61
CA GLY A 73 -3.62 -16.60 -21.47
C GLY A 73 -3.45 -15.28 -22.24
N ASP A 74 -2.50 -14.44 -21.86
CA ASP A 74 -2.26 -13.15 -22.49
C ASP A 74 -0.76 -12.75 -22.43
N SER A 75 -0.40 -11.67 -23.14
CA SER A 75 0.92 -11.05 -23.06
C SER A 75 0.86 -9.84 -22.12
N TRP A 76 1.70 -9.82 -21.09
CA TRP A 76 1.69 -8.80 -20.06
C TRP A 76 2.92 -7.89 -20.19
N ASP A 77 2.68 -6.57 -20.11
CA ASP A 77 3.77 -5.59 -20.05
C ASP A 77 4.34 -5.44 -18.64
N LEU A 78 3.46 -5.62 -17.62
CA LEU A 78 3.83 -5.40 -16.23
C LEU A 78 3.09 -6.36 -15.29
N LEU A 79 3.82 -7.02 -14.42
CA LEU A 79 3.27 -7.73 -13.26
C LEU A 79 3.48 -6.88 -12.00
N CYS A 80 2.38 -6.34 -11.45
CA CYS A 80 2.35 -5.66 -10.16
C CYS A 80 2.06 -6.68 -9.06
N HIS A 81 3.09 -7.18 -8.37
CA HIS A 81 2.93 -8.08 -7.25
C HIS A 81 2.86 -7.31 -5.94
N HIS A 82 1.62 -6.92 -5.59
CA HIS A 82 1.29 -6.15 -4.39
C HIS A 82 0.75 -7.03 -3.26
N ALA A 83 0.25 -8.22 -3.57
CA ALA A 83 -0.25 -9.16 -2.56
C ALA A 83 0.85 -9.61 -1.59
N ALA A 84 0.47 -9.73 -0.33
CA ALA A 84 1.27 -10.36 0.70
C ALA A 84 0.35 -11.05 1.72
N ASP A 85 0.89 -11.98 2.50
CA ASP A 85 0.18 -12.45 3.69
C ASP A 85 0.23 -11.35 4.76
N VAL A 86 -0.95 -10.93 5.18
CA VAL A 86 -1.18 -9.92 6.22
C VAL A 86 -2.05 -10.47 7.35
N THR A 87 -2.22 -11.78 7.42
CA THR A 87 -3.02 -12.44 8.44
C THR A 87 -2.38 -12.22 9.80
N ASP A 88 -3.05 -11.44 10.65
CA ASP A 88 -2.55 -11.08 11.99
C ASP A 88 -1.12 -10.44 11.99
N TYR A 89 -0.84 -9.60 10.99
CA TYR A 89 0.48 -9.01 10.75
C TYR A 89 1.04 -8.14 11.89
N LYS A 90 0.19 -7.78 12.86
CA LYS A 90 0.58 -7.03 14.07
C LYS A 90 1.05 -7.95 15.20
N SER A 91 0.89 -9.25 15.04
CA SER A 91 1.26 -10.23 16.07
C SER A 91 2.77 -10.49 16.08
N ASP A 92 3.36 -10.51 17.25
CA ASP A 92 4.74 -10.98 17.44
C ASP A 92 4.91 -12.48 17.13
N ARG A 93 3.78 -13.20 16.98
CA ARG A 93 3.73 -14.61 16.61
C ARG A 93 3.45 -14.85 15.13
N PHE A 94 3.50 -13.79 14.31
CA PHE A 94 3.33 -13.91 12.86
C PHE A 94 4.34 -14.91 12.27
N ASP A 95 3.85 -15.89 11.53
CA ASP A 95 4.71 -16.94 10.95
C ASP A 95 5.43 -16.43 9.69
N VAL A 96 6.65 -15.94 9.89
CA VAL A 96 7.52 -15.40 8.83
C VAL A 96 7.76 -16.43 7.73
N ALA A 97 8.04 -17.69 8.08
CA ALA A 97 8.39 -18.71 7.09
C ALA A 97 7.18 -19.09 6.22
N ALA A 98 6.00 -19.26 6.84
CA ALA A 98 4.76 -19.53 6.11
C ALA A 98 4.39 -18.36 5.19
N ALA A 99 4.53 -17.11 5.67
CA ALA A 99 4.25 -15.93 4.88
C ALA A 99 5.19 -15.80 3.67
N VAL A 100 6.49 -16.04 3.85
CA VAL A 100 7.46 -16.05 2.74
C VAL A 100 7.09 -17.13 1.71
N ALA A 101 6.78 -18.33 2.16
CA ALA A 101 6.38 -19.43 1.28
C ALA A 101 5.12 -19.07 0.46
N ALA A 102 4.10 -18.48 1.10
CA ALA A 102 2.88 -18.05 0.43
C ALA A 102 3.11 -16.89 -0.55
N ASN A 103 3.91 -15.89 -0.17
CA ASN A 103 4.20 -14.71 -0.98
C ASN A 103 5.06 -15.03 -2.21
N THR A 104 5.81 -16.12 -2.20
CA THR A 104 6.78 -16.47 -3.25
C THR A 104 6.44 -17.78 -3.97
N SER A 105 5.19 -18.26 -3.79
CA SER A 105 4.74 -19.52 -4.38
C SER A 105 5.05 -19.55 -5.88
N ASN A 106 5.71 -20.60 -6.33
CA ASN A 106 6.02 -20.84 -7.74
C ASN A 106 6.74 -19.70 -8.49
N ALA A 107 7.40 -18.78 -7.78
CA ALA A 107 7.94 -17.53 -8.34
C ALA A 107 8.90 -17.76 -9.52
N ALA A 108 9.69 -18.82 -9.50
CA ALA A 108 10.64 -19.09 -10.58
C ALA A 108 9.94 -19.41 -11.91
N GLU A 109 8.86 -20.17 -11.86
CA GLU A 109 8.08 -20.52 -13.05
C GLU A 109 7.20 -19.33 -13.51
N VAL A 110 6.57 -18.61 -12.57
CA VAL A 110 5.81 -17.39 -12.86
C VAL A 110 6.65 -16.41 -13.67
N PHE A 111 7.86 -16.11 -13.23
CA PHE A 111 8.70 -15.14 -13.93
C PHE A 111 9.30 -15.69 -15.23
N SER A 112 9.55 -16.99 -15.32
CA SER A 112 9.95 -17.61 -16.58
C SER A 112 8.84 -17.48 -17.64
N VAL A 113 7.61 -17.83 -17.28
CA VAL A 113 6.45 -17.72 -18.17
C VAL A 113 6.17 -16.27 -18.56
N LEU A 114 6.27 -15.33 -17.62
CA LEU A 114 6.12 -13.89 -17.89
C LEU A 114 7.17 -13.41 -18.92
N ALA A 115 8.42 -13.80 -18.75
CA ALA A 115 9.50 -13.41 -19.65
C ALA A 115 9.29 -14.00 -21.06
N ASP A 116 8.95 -15.28 -21.16
CA ASP A 116 8.70 -15.97 -22.42
C ASP A 116 7.49 -15.35 -23.16
N GLY A 117 6.37 -15.10 -22.46
CA GLY A 117 5.14 -14.54 -23.01
C GLY A 117 5.27 -13.10 -23.51
N SER A 118 6.19 -12.33 -22.94
CA SER A 118 6.48 -10.94 -23.32
C SER A 118 7.66 -10.79 -24.28
N GLY A 119 8.33 -11.88 -24.63
CA GLY A 119 9.60 -11.83 -25.38
C GLY A 119 10.73 -11.12 -24.60
N GLY A 120 10.68 -11.16 -23.27
CA GLY A 120 11.65 -10.54 -22.38
C GLY A 120 11.44 -9.04 -22.12
N ASN A 121 10.33 -8.46 -22.58
CA ASN A 121 10.06 -7.02 -22.44
C ASN A 121 9.21 -6.64 -21.22
N ALA A 122 8.66 -7.63 -20.49
CA ALA A 122 7.88 -7.34 -19.29
C ALA A 122 8.76 -6.87 -18.12
N ALA A 123 8.14 -6.08 -17.25
CA ALA A 123 8.72 -5.72 -15.97
C ALA A 123 7.92 -6.32 -14.79
N VAL A 124 8.55 -6.35 -13.62
CA VAL A 124 7.92 -6.76 -12.36
C VAL A 124 8.03 -5.63 -11.36
N LEU A 125 6.89 -5.19 -10.83
CA LEU A 125 6.81 -4.19 -9.77
C LEU A 125 6.42 -4.85 -8.46
N LEU A 126 7.35 -4.93 -7.53
CA LEU A 126 7.20 -5.52 -6.21
C LEU A 126 6.87 -4.43 -5.18
N THR A 127 5.88 -4.66 -4.35
CA THR A 127 5.55 -3.71 -3.27
C THR A 127 6.28 -4.09 -1.99
N GLY A 128 7.11 -3.16 -1.52
CA GLY A 128 7.81 -3.21 -0.24
C GLY A 128 7.11 -2.38 0.85
N SER A 129 7.72 -2.35 2.02
CA SER A 129 7.26 -1.58 3.18
C SER A 129 8.45 -0.96 3.90
N VAL A 130 8.27 0.24 4.43
CA VAL A 130 9.24 0.90 5.32
C VAL A 130 9.55 0.08 6.58
N PHE A 131 8.75 -0.96 6.88
CA PHE A 131 8.97 -1.88 8.00
C PHE A 131 10.02 -2.96 7.74
N GLU A 132 10.48 -3.09 6.49
CA GLU A 132 11.53 -4.02 6.11
C GLU A 132 12.90 -3.53 6.64
N ASN A 133 13.84 -4.46 6.79
CA ASN A 133 15.24 -4.08 7.02
C ASN A 133 15.80 -3.35 5.79
N ASP A 134 16.76 -2.46 6.03
CA ASP A 134 17.45 -1.64 5.03
C ASP A 134 16.54 -0.66 4.26
N GLU A 135 15.28 -0.46 4.71
CA GLU A 135 14.35 0.45 4.06
C GLU A 135 14.15 1.75 4.85
N GLY A 136 14.01 2.84 4.08
CA GLY A 136 13.81 4.19 4.63
C GLY A 136 15.07 4.81 5.22
N ALA A 137 14.86 5.76 6.14
CA ALA A 137 15.90 6.41 6.93
C ALA A 137 15.43 6.54 8.40
N GLY A 138 16.38 6.69 9.31
CA GLY A 138 16.14 6.81 10.75
C GLY A 138 17.41 7.14 11.51
N ASP A 139 17.30 7.18 12.83
CA ASP A 139 18.42 7.50 13.75
C ASP A 139 19.07 6.22 14.30
N GLU A 140 18.49 5.05 14.03
CA GLU A 140 18.91 3.74 14.50
C GLU A 140 19.21 2.83 13.32
N GLU A 141 19.77 1.63 13.59
CA GLU A 141 19.97 0.60 12.58
C GLU A 141 18.64 0.24 11.90
N LEU A 142 18.69 0.09 10.57
CA LEU A 142 17.49 -0.14 9.76
C LEU A 142 17.07 -1.62 9.82
N GLU A 143 16.78 -2.12 11.00
CA GLU A 143 16.22 -3.46 11.19
C GLU A 143 14.73 -3.52 10.84
N ALA A 144 14.22 -4.72 10.57
CA ALA A 144 12.78 -4.94 10.42
C ALA A 144 12.08 -4.74 11.78
N PHE A 145 11.01 -3.93 11.83
CA PHE A 145 10.33 -3.63 13.10
C PHE A 145 9.48 -4.79 13.63
N SER A 146 9.13 -5.73 12.78
CA SER A 146 8.16 -6.75 13.11
C SER A 146 8.42 -8.02 12.31
N PRO A 147 7.89 -9.16 12.74
CA PRO A 147 7.91 -10.39 11.94
C PRO A 147 7.31 -10.19 10.53
N TYR A 148 6.27 -9.36 10.40
CA TYR A 148 5.73 -8.99 9.09
C TYR A 148 6.76 -8.24 8.22
N GLY A 149 7.44 -7.23 8.76
CA GLY A 149 8.50 -6.51 8.05
C GLY A 149 9.60 -7.44 7.56
N LEU A 150 10.03 -8.36 8.42
CA LEU A 150 11.01 -9.39 8.05
C LEU A 150 10.49 -10.30 6.92
N SER A 151 9.23 -10.74 6.98
CA SER A 151 8.64 -11.58 5.92
C SER A 151 8.60 -10.86 4.57
N LYS A 152 8.31 -9.58 4.57
CA LYS A 152 8.32 -8.74 3.35
C LYS A 152 9.72 -8.64 2.76
N ALA A 153 10.73 -8.37 3.58
CA ALA A 153 12.12 -8.30 3.16
C ALA A 153 12.60 -9.62 2.54
N GLN A 154 12.32 -10.75 3.20
CA GLN A 154 12.69 -12.08 2.69
C GLN A 154 11.95 -12.42 1.40
N SER A 155 10.65 -12.15 1.32
CA SER A 155 9.86 -12.34 0.10
C SER A 155 10.43 -11.53 -1.07
N TYR A 156 10.78 -10.25 -0.84
CA TYR A 156 11.42 -9.42 -1.86
C TYR A 156 12.74 -10.04 -2.38
N GLN A 157 13.60 -10.54 -1.49
CA GLN A 157 14.87 -11.15 -1.92
C GLN A 157 14.65 -12.37 -2.83
N VAL A 158 13.69 -13.24 -2.49
CA VAL A 158 13.34 -14.41 -3.31
C VAL A 158 12.77 -13.98 -4.66
N LEU A 159 11.76 -13.10 -4.65
CA LEU A 159 11.09 -12.64 -5.87
C LEU A 159 12.05 -11.90 -6.80
N ARG A 160 12.87 -10.99 -6.26
CA ARG A 160 13.92 -10.29 -7.01
C ARG A 160 14.90 -11.26 -7.66
N PHE A 161 15.35 -12.25 -6.90
CA PHE A 161 16.29 -13.26 -7.43
C PHE A 161 15.68 -14.04 -8.59
N CYS A 162 14.45 -14.53 -8.46
CA CYS A 162 13.77 -15.28 -9.51
C CYS A 162 13.50 -14.42 -10.75
N ALA A 163 12.98 -13.21 -10.58
CA ALA A 163 12.69 -12.30 -11.70
C ALA A 163 13.97 -11.90 -12.47
N ARG A 164 15.05 -11.60 -11.74
CA ARG A 164 16.34 -11.28 -12.37
C ARG A 164 16.94 -12.46 -13.12
N ARG A 165 16.78 -13.69 -12.63
CA ARG A 165 17.20 -14.90 -13.35
C ARG A 165 16.42 -15.14 -14.64
N ALA A 166 15.15 -14.72 -14.67
CA ALA A 166 14.33 -14.72 -15.88
C ALA A 166 14.64 -13.56 -16.84
N GLY A 167 15.58 -12.67 -16.50
CA GLY A 167 15.98 -11.54 -17.34
C GLY A 167 15.07 -10.33 -17.25
N LEU A 168 14.10 -10.31 -16.32
CA LEU A 168 13.13 -9.24 -16.18
C LEU A 168 13.69 -8.00 -15.45
N THR A 169 13.22 -6.83 -15.84
CA THR A 169 13.38 -5.60 -15.07
C THR A 169 12.54 -5.68 -13.78
N VAL A 170 13.12 -5.25 -12.65
CA VAL A 170 12.46 -5.30 -11.34
C VAL A 170 12.43 -3.92 -10.70
N GLY A 171 11.21 -3.45 -10.37
CA GLY A 171 10.98 -2.30 -9.53
C GLY A 171 10.60 -2.72 -8.10
N LYS A 172 11.08 -1.98 -7.10
CA LYS A 172 10.59 -2.02 -5.72
C LYS A 172 9.94 -0.70 -5.38
N PHE A 173 8.68 -0.73 -4.98
CA PHE A 173 7.95 0.45 -4.49
C PHE A 173 7.69 0.29 -2.99
N VAL A 174 8.32 1.13 -2.17
CA VAL A 174 8.29 1.00 -0.71
C VAL A 174 7.22 1.90 -0.13
N ILE A 175 6.20 1.29 0.48
CA ILE A 175 5.07 2.02 1.10
C ILE A 175 5.47 2.49 2.50
N PRO A 176 5.28 3.81 2.84
CA PRO A 176 5.42 4.29 4.22
C PRO A 176 4.13 4.06 5.02
N ASN A 177 3.56 5.06 5.72
CA ASN A 177 2.27 4.97 6.40
C ASN A 177 1.16 5.65 5.60
N PRO A 178 0.46 4.94 4.72
CA PRO A 178 -0.62 5.52 3.94
C PRO A 178 -1.86 5.77 4.81
N PHE A 179 -2.55 6.89 4.55
CA PHE A 179 -3.82 7.26 5.15
C PHE A 179 -4.78 7.81 4.10
N GLY A 180 -6.07 7.80 4.40
CA GLY A 180 -7.11 8.35 3.52
C GLY A 180 -8.35 7.46 3.41
N PRO A 181 -9.26 7.76 2.47
CA PRO A 181 -10.50 7.01 2.30
C PRO A 181 -10.25 5.52 2.06
N LEU A 182 -11.06 4.68 2.68
CA LEU A 182 -10.94 3.21 2.64
C LEU A 182 -9.72 2.64 3.38
N GLU A 183 -9.06 3.41 4.25
CA GLU A 183 -7.99 2.85 5.08
C GLU A 183 -8.50 1.80 6.08
N GLU A 184 -7.58 0.96 6.57
CA GLU A 184 -7.87 0.11 7.73
C GLU A 184 -8.28 0.99 8.93
N PRO A 185 -9.05 0.50 9.93
CA PRO A 185 -9.38 1.26 11.13
C PRO A 185 -8.12 1.52 11.98
N ARG A 186 -7.28 2.44 11.50
CA ARG A 186 -6.02 2.87 12.09
C ARG A 186 -6.18 4.24 12.74
N PHE A 187 -5.08 4.98 12.80
CA PHE A 187 -4.97 6.22 13.58
C PHE A 187 -5.96 7.32 13.12
N THR A 188 -6.02 7.64 11.84
CA THR A 188 -6.91 8.69 11.33
C THR A 188 -8.38 8.30 11.48
N ALA A 189 -8.72 7.04 11.19
CA ALA A 189 -10.07 6.51 11.42
C ALA A 189 -10.44 6.51 12.92
N TYR A 190 -9.47 6.23 13.82
CA TYR A 190 -9.65 6.33 15.26
C TYR A 190 -9.97 7.77 15.69
N LEU A 191 -9.23 8.76 15.20
CA LEU A 191 -9.48 10.17 15.47
C LEU A 191 -10.89 10.58 15.02
N MET A 192 -11.24 10.31 13.77
CA MET A 192 -12.53 10.64 13.20
C MET A 192 -13.69 10.02 13.95
N LYS A 193 -13.60 8.73 14.26
CA LYS A 193 -14.64 8.03 15.04
C LYS A 193 -14.89 8.68 16.41
N ASN A 194 -13.82 9.10 17.11
CA ASN A 194 -13.95 9.76 18.40
C ASN A 194 -14.58 11.16 18.26
N TRP A 195 -14.13 11.96 17.30
CA TRP A 195 -14.69 13.31 17.10
C TRP A 195 -16.17 13.30 16.75
N TYR A 196 -16.62 12.37 15.88
CA TYR A 196 -18.05 12.21 15.59
C TYR A 196 -18.85 11.71 16.79
N ALA A 197 -18.23 10.99 17.71
CA ALA A 197 -18.83 10.59 18.98
C ALA A 197 -18.77 11.69 20.08
N GLY A 198 -18.22 12.87 19.76
CA GLY A 198 -18.07 13.99 20.72
C GLY A 198 -16.96 13.76 21.77
N ASN A 199 -16.03 12.83 21.51
CA ASN A 199 -14.93 12.51 22.40
C ASN A 199 -13.65 13.24 21.98
N THR A 200 -12.75 13.47 22.96
CA THR A 200 -11.38 13.90 22.74
C THR A 200 -10.46 12.67 22.70
N PRO A 201 -9.96 12.24 21.52
CA PRO A 201 -9.11 11.06 21.41
C PRO A 201 -7.73 11.29 22.03
N ALA A 202 -7.25 10.27 22.76
CA ALA A 202 -5.90 10.26 23.31
C ALA A 202 -4.88 9.83 22.26
N VAL A 203 -3.74 10.55 22.19
CA VAL A 203 -2.58 10.19 21.37
C VAL A 203 -1.48 9.71 22.34
N ASN A 204 -1.39 8.38 22.51
CA ASN A 204 -0.50 7.77 23.51
C ASN A 204 0.97 7.69 23.09
N THR A 205 1.23 7.79 21.77
CA THR A 205 2.58 7.65 21.18
C THR A 205 2.96 8.86 20.34
N PRO A 206 2.85 10.11 20.89
CA PRO A 206 3.00 11.33 20.08
C PRO A 206 4.42 11.60 19.60
N ALA A 207 5.45 10.98 20.18
CA ALA A 207 6.85 11.31 19.89
C ALA A 207 7.45 10.50 18.73
N TYR A 208 6.84 9.41 18.29
CA TYR A 208 7.34 8.68 17.11
C TYR A 208 7.31 9.53 15.85
N VAL A 209 8.44 9.62 15.14
CA VAL A 209 8.51 10.23 13.82
C VAL A 209 8.20 9.18 12.76
N ARG A 210 7.16 9.43 12.00
CA ARG A 210 6.68 8.56 10.92
C ARG A 210 6.48 9.38 9.65
N ASP A 211 6.32 8.69 8.55
CA ASP A 211 6.08 9.25 7.23
C ASP A 211 4.64 8.91 6.81
N ASN A 212 3.74 9.85 7.00
CA ASN A 212 2.34 9.69 6.65
C ASN A 212 2.10 10.23 5.24
N ILE A 213 1.63 9.41 4.31
CA ILE A 213 1.36 9.82 2.95
C ILE A 213 -0.12 9.63 2.60
N HIS A 214 -0.74 10.65 1.98
CA HIS A 214 -2.10 10.50 1.48
C HIS A 214 -2.14 9.43 0.38
N VAL A 215 -3.11 8.53 0.44
CA VAL A 215 -3.18 7.38 -0.47
C VAL A 215 -3.31 7.77 -1.94
N SER A 216 -3.94 8.92 -2.24
CA SER A 216 -4.03 9.41 -3.62
C SER A 216 -2.68 9.88 -4.17
N LEU A 217 -1.85 10.57 -3.36
CA LEU A 217 -0.48 10.92 -3.74
C LEU A 217 0.37 9.66 -3.94
N LEU A 218 0.26 8.71 -3.01
CA LEU A 218 0.96 7.43 -3.10
C LEU A 218 0.58 6.67 -4.39
N ALA A 219 -0.70 6.68 -4.76
CA ALA A 219 -1.18 6.00 -5.96
C ALA A 219 -0.71 6.67 -7.26
N LEU A 220 -0.64 8.00 -7.29
CA LEU A 220 -0.06 8.75 -8.42
C LEU A 220 1.43 8.44 -8.58
N ALA A 221 2.19 8.44 -7.47
CA ALA A 221 3.60 8.06 -7.49
C ALA A 221 3.82 6.60 -7.93
N TYR A 222 2.93 5.69 -7.51
CA TYR A 222 2.96 4.29 -7.95
C TYR A 222 2.74 4.16 -9.45
N ARG A 223 1.73 4.85 -10.00
CA ARG A 223 1.45 4.88 -11.44
C ARG A 223 2.65 5.40 -12.23
N GLU A 224 3.19 6.57 -11.85
CA GLU A 224 4.33 7.16 -12.54
C GLU A 224 5.56 6.23 -12.53
N PHE A 225 5.83 5.59 -11.41
CA PHE A 225 6.92 4.62 -11.29
C PHE A 225 6.69 3.39 -12.16
N ALA A 226 5.46 2.86 -12.20
CA ALA A 226 5.08 1.74 -13.06
C ALA A 226 5.26 2.07 -14.56
N GLU A 227 4.87 3.28 -14.97
CA GLU A 227 5.03 3.76 -16.35
C GLU A 227 6.50 3.93 -16.76
N LYS A 228 7.33 4.41 -15.85
CA LYS A 228 8.77 4.57 -16.08
C LYS A 228 9.52 3.23 -16.13
N LEU A 229 9.07 2.26 -15.31
CA LEU A 229 9.78 1.00 -15.09
C LEU A 229 9.96 0.18 -16.36
N ILE A 230 8.97 0.16 -17.26
CA ILE A 230 9.02 -0.62 -18.50
C ILE A 230 10.05 -0.11 -19.51
N ALA A 231 10.52 1.13 -19.36
CA ALA A 231 11.56 1.72 -20.21
C ALA A 231 12.97 1.65 -19.58
N LEU A 232 13.09 1.04 -18.42
CA LEU A 232 14.32 0.95 -17.65
C LEU A 232 14.84 -0.50 -17.63
N ASP A 233 16.11 -0.64 -17.28
CA ASP A 233 16.75 -1.93 -17.11
C ASP A 233 17.20 -2.15 -15.65
N GLY A 234 17.29 -3.40 -15.27
CA GLY A 234 17.95 -3.79 -14.02
C GLY A 234 17.03 -3.69 -12.80
N LEU A 235 17.55 -3.12 -11.73
CA LEU A 235 16.85 -2.90 -10.47
C LEU A 235 16.55 -1.43 -10.31
N GLN A 236 15.30 -1.12 -10.04
CA GLN A 236 14.81 0.22 -9.76
C GLN A 236 14.13 0.23 -8.40
N GLN A 237 14.18 1.36 -7.69
CA GLN A 237 13.49 1.51 -6.40
C GLN A 237 12.93 2.92 -6.27
N LEU A 238 11.76 3.02 -5.63
CA LEU A 238 11.15 4.28 -5.23
C LEU A 238 10.58 4.13 -3.83
N ASN A 239 10.97 5.06 -2.94
CA ASN A 239 10.56 5.15 -1.54
C ASN A 239 9.81 6.49 -1.33
N PRO A 240 8.57 6.63 -1.83
CA PRO A 240 7.87 7.91 -1.81
C PRO A 240 7.57 8.34 -0.37
N SER A 241 7.83 9.62 -0.09
CA SER A 241 7.66 10.26 1.22
C SER A 241 6.52 11.27 1.18
N GLY A 242 5.81 11.41 2.31
CA GLY A 242 4.76 12.40 2.52
C GLY A 242 5.07 13.36 3.65
N TYR A 243 4.28 13.33 4.72
CA TYR A 243 4.49 14.15 5.92
C TYR A 243 5.40 13.42 6.91
N VAL A 244 6.67 13.81 6.95
CA VAL A 244 7.67 13.29 7.91
C VAL A 244 7.65 14.16 9.15
N GLU A 245 6.88 13.77 10.13
CA GLU A 245 6.65 14.51 11.37
C GLU A 245 6.34 13.55 12.52
N THR A 246 6.31 14.07 13.74
CA THR A 246 5.90 13.27 14.89
C THR A 246 4.42 12.87 14.78
N GLN A 247 4.03 11.79 15.42
CA GLN A 247 2.63 11.35 15.45
C GLN A 247 1.70 12.42 16.08
N GLY A 248 2.21 13.19 17.04
CA GLY A 248 1.51 14.32 17.62
C GLY A 248 1.30 15.46 16.62
N GLU A 249 2.35 15.87 15.93
CA GLU A 249 2.27 16.90 14.87
C GLU A 249 1.33 16.48 13.74
N PHE A 250 1.40 15.21 13.32
CA PHE A 250 0.47 14.68 12.32
C PHE A 250 -0.99 14.69 12.83
N ALA A 251 -1.23 14.34 14.11
CA ALA A 251 -2.55 14.43 14.71
C ALA A 251 -3.10 15.87 14.69
N GLU A 252 -2.27 16.85 15.02
CA GLU A 252 -2.65 18.27 14.99
C GLU A 252 -2.93 18.77 13.57
N ARG A 253 -2.10 18.39 12.59
CA ARG A 253 -2.34 18.66 11.16
C ARG A 253 -3.68 18.10 10.70
N PHE A 254 -3.93 16.83 11.00
CA PHE A 254 -5.15 16.15 10.64
C PHE A 254 -6.38 16.81 11.31
N ALA A 255 -6.28 17.13 12.61
CA ALA A 255 -7.32 17.84 13.35
C ALA A 255 -7.61 19.21 12.75
N ALA A 256 -6.59 19.99 12.39
CA ALA A 256 -6.77 21.30 11.76
C ALA A 256 -7.45 21.18 10.39
N ALA A 257 -7.06 20.22 9.57
CA ALA A 257 -7.67 19.96 8.27
C ALA A 257 -9.15 19.57 8.39
N MET A 258 -9.49 18.68 9.33
CA MET A 258 -10.87 18.20 9.55
C MET A 258 -11.74 19.28 10.22
N ARG A 259 -11.21 20.04 11.16
CA ARG A 259 -11.93 21.16 11.82
C ARG A 259 -12.41 22.18 10.79
N ALA A 260 -11.54 22.55 9.85
CA ALA A 260 -11.86 23.53 8.81
C ALA A 260 -12.97 23.05 7.86
N ARG A 261 -13.14 21.74 7.68
CA ARG A 261 -14.06 21.14 6.70
C ARG A 261 -15.38 20.66 7.30
N LEU A 262 -15.32 20.14 8.52
CA LEU A 262 -16.46 19.46 9.14
C LEU A 262 -17.17 20.29 10.22
N GLY A 263 -16.55 21.38 10.70
CA GLY A 263 -17.06 22.16 11.80
C GLY A 263 -17.06 21.45 13.15
N LEU A 264 -16.35 20.31 13.25
CA LEU A 264 -16.12 19.58 14.50
C LEU A 264 -15.02 20.26 15.31
N ALA A 265 -15.05 20.17 16.65
CA ALA A 265 -14.00 20.75 17.50
C ALA A 265 -12.62 20.11 17.27
N CYS A 266 -12.59 18.82 16.93
CA CYS A 266 -11.38 18.03 16.66
C CYS A 266 -10.29 18.24 17.72
N GLU A 267 -10.68 18.17 19.01
CA GLU A 267 -9.74 18.26 20.13
C GLU A 267 -8.91 16.99 20.26
N LEU A 268 -7.70 17.13 20.80
CA LEU A 268 -6.74 16.04 21.00
C LEU A 268 -6.21 16.06 22.44
N ASP A 269 -5.99 14.89 23.01
CA ASP A 269 -5.30 14.69 24.28
C ASP A 269 -3.92 14.06 23.99
N LEU A 270 -2.87 14.87 23.94
CA LEU A 270 -1.51 14.43 23.65
C LEU A 270 -0.83 14.00 24.96
N HIS A 271 -0.55 12.71 25.09
CA HIS A 271 0.14 12.17 26.26
C HIS A 271 1.66 12.33 26.14
N GLU A 272 2.35 12.33 27.27
CA GLU A 272 3.80 12.25 27.30
C GLU A 272 4.27 10.82 27.03
N GLN A 273 5.14 10.65 26.03
CA GLN A 273 5.74 9.36 25.69
C GLN A 273 7.21 9.35 26.07
N THR A 274 7.60 8.41 26.92
CA THR A 274 8.97 8.24 27.40
C THR A 274 9.59 6.89 27.00
N GLU A 275 8.76 5.94 26.55
CA GLU A 275 9.18 4.59 26.15
C GLU A 275 8.88 4.36 24.66
N PHE A 276 9.80 3.70 23.98
CA PHE A 276 9.72 3.41 22.55
C PHE A 276 9.92 1.91 22.32
N ALA A 277 8.88 1.23 21.87
CA ALA A 277 8.92 -0.20 21.52
C ALA A 277 9.34 -0.46 20.06
N GLU A 278 9.37 0.58 19.25
CA GLU A 278 9.78 0.58 17.85
C GLU A 278 10.84 1.67 17.63
N PRO A 279 11.56 1.71 16.48
CA PRO A 279 12.49 2.78 16.18
C PRO A 279 11.83 4.15 16.32
N HIS A 280 12.49 5.08 16.99
CA HIS A 280 11.98 6.45 17.23
C HIS A 280 11.64 7.16 15.90
N ARG A 281 12.51 7.01 14.89
CA ARG A 281 12.34 7.57 13.54
C ARG A 281 12.43 6.50 12.49
N ARG A 282 11.44 6.46 11.59
CA ARG A 282 11.51 5.67 10.35
C ARG A 282 10.62 6.31 9.28
N TYR A 283 11.21 6.69 8.15
CA TYR A 283 10.53 7.40 7.07
C TYR A 283 11.17 7.08 5.73
N ASN A 284 10.42 7.25 4.64
CA ASN A 284 10.91 7.14 3.26
C ASN A 284 11.68 8.41 2.84
N THR A 285 12.41 8.35 1.73
CA THR A 285 13.41 9.36 1.36
C THR A 285 13.12 10.12 0.08
N ASP A 286 12.23 9.62 -0.77
CA ASP A 286 12.02 10.18 -2.10
C ASP A 286 10.81 11.11 -2.07
N THR A 287 11.03 12.40 -2.21
CA THR A 287 9.95 13.40 -2.27
C THR A 287 9.27 13.35 -3.64
N PRO A 288 7.95 13.02 -3.73
CA PRO A 288 7.22 13.04 -4.98
C PRO A 288 7.19 14.45 -5.60
N ASP A 289 7.28 14.53 -6.92
CA ASP A 289 7.03 15.78 -7.66
C ASP A 289 5.52 16.06 -7.70
N ILE A 290 5.02 16.72 -6.67
CA ILE A 290 3.60 17.03 -6.49
C ILE A 290 3.02 17.77 -7.71
N ALA A 291 3.77 18.74 -8.25
CA ALA A 291 3.33 19.52 -9.39
C ALA A 291 3.29 18.68 -10.68
N GLY A 292 4.33 17.87 -10.93
CA GLY A 292 4.41 16.97 -12.07
C GLY A 292 3.36 15.85 -12.02
N LEU A 293 3.04 15.36 -10.82
CA LEU A 293 1.97 14.37 -10.61
C LEU A 293 0.57 14.98 -10.71
N GLY A 294 0.43 16.31 -10.65
CA GLY A 294 -0.85 17.00 -10.67
C GLY A 294 -1.69 16.71 -9.40
N TRP A 295 -1.03 16.43 -8.27
CA TRP A 295 -1.74 16.17 -7.03
C TRP A 295 -2.22 17.46 -6.38
N ASP A 296 -3.53 17.49 -6.03
CA ASP A 296 -4.15 18.58 -5.29
C ASP A 296 -4.35 18.17 -3.84
N GLU A 297 -3.53 18.74 -2.96
CA GLU A 297 -3.59 18.47 -1.52
C GLU A 297 -4.92 18.88 -0.91
N SER A 298 -5.50 20.03 -1.31
CA SER A 298 -6.77 20.48 -0.76
C SER A 298 -7.91 19.53 -1.12
N ALA A 299 -7.97 19.11 -2.38
CA ALA A 299 -8.95 18.14 -2.84
C ALA A 299 -8.79 16.77 -2.14
N ALA A 300 -7.57 16.36 -1.83
CA ALA A 300 -7.31 15.14 -1.09
C ALA A 300 -7.83 15.21 0.36
N TRP A 301 -7.64 16.35 1.04
CA TRP A 301 -8.22 16.57 2.37
C TRP A 301 -9.76 16.70 2.34
N ASP A 302 -10.33 17.25 1.27
CA ASP A 302 -11.79 17.32 1.08
C ASP A 302 -12.36 15.90 0.90
N GLU A 303 -11.70 15.04 0.11
CA GLU A 303 -12.09 13.63 -0.09
C GLU A 303 -12.11 12.83 1.24
N ILE A 304 -11.15 13.06 2.15
CA ILE A 304 -11.16 12.47 3.49
C ILE A 304 -12.35 12.96 4.30
N ALA A 305 -12.58 14.26 4.32
CA ALA A 305 -13.68 14.85 5.09
C ALA A 305 -15.04 14.31 4.63
N ASP A 306 -15.27 14.29 3.32
CA ASP A 306 -16.50 13.76 2.71
C ASP A 306 -16.69 12.27 3.01
N TYR A 307 -15.63 11.47 2.89
CA TYR A 307 -15.66 10.04 3.20
C TYR A 307 -16.10 9.77 4.64
N TYR A 308 -15.50 10.46 5.60
CA TYR A 308 -15.84 10.25 7.01
C TYR A 308 -17.16 10.89 7.40
N ALA A 309 -17.55 12.00 6.77
CA ALA A 309 -18.89 12.59 6.96
C ALA A 309 -19.98 11.62 6.51
N ALA A 310 -19.82 10.97 5.36
CA ALA A 310 -20.74 9.96 4.90
C ALA A 310 -20.80 8.72 5.83
N ARG A 311 -19.66 8.34 6.43
CA ARG A 311 -19.55 7.12 7.24
C ARG A 311 -20.03 7.31 8.69
N PHE A 312 -19.82 8.48 9.28
CA PHE A 312 -20.10 8.75 10.69
C PHE A 312 -21.12 9.86 10.92
N GLY A 313 -21.37 10.75 9.95
CA GLY A 313 -22.24 11.91 10.12
C GLY A 313 -23.74 11.59 10.17
N GLY A 314 -24.18 10.40 9.81
CA GLY A 314 -25.58 9.97 9.87
C GLY A 314 -26.00 9.30 11.19
N ALA A 315 -25.12 9.25 12.18
CA ALA A 315 -25.33 8.58 13.48
C ALA A 315 -25.69 9.57 14.63
N ALA A 316 -26.09 10.81 14.31
CA ALA A 316 -26.51 11.84 15.29
C ALA A 316 -28.02 11.93 15.42
#